data_f00ab201d8333af805a634e7fc5be3d4
#
_entry.id   f00ab201d8333af805a634e7fc5be3d4
#
_cell.length_a   1.000
_cell.length_b   1.000
_cell.length_c   1.000
_cell.angle_alpha   90.00
_cell.angle_beta   90.00
_cell.angle_gamma   90.00
#
_symmetry.space_group_name_H-M   'P 1'
#
loop_
_entity.id
_entity.type
_entity.pdbx_description
1 polymer ?
#
loop_
_entity_poly.entity_id
_entity_poly.type
_entity_poly.pdbx_seq_one_letter_code
_entity_poly.pdbx_strand_id
1 'polypeptide(L)'
;MRPAIAPGLAEPFLEDSSFKSGRARSNSLPDRINLLADEAAPQTIGRMLPPQFLTEGATMRSTVFNLVSTCLGSGMLALPATLAKLGLAGGLFMLVLVPWLGERTTALMVVATELTGGETYTVVAERTLGRAGSVVTAAALIALNYGVCVSYLIVVKDLLPWELKVVLGVDVSGTLCLAAVAVAVLVPLSAMEKMDQLRYASVASVALTYAFVALVMYAGVSTFLRLSADEAAAWWSQQLFRGGAGDWLEAVPVVCFSYLCTQNVPYLFLELRRQSSWNSPSRYVSKRVKFQSSARVAMALCTLIYCAMAAGGFAAFGQAARPDLLENFQAGSPVLPDVLVHVLRIAFVLVMVTTFPSISFGLRGSLHTLAFRDATATAPQRWAESVLLVAAAVVLAVIVDDLGLVFQLMGSTCGALIMFILPAATYLRCKQRAIKVATSDVSASPSASKLLQVLDGERFGDDALVAWAILAFGCWVAVYNVASVAVARLQ
;
A
#
# COMPACT_ATOMS: atom_id res chain seq x y z
N MET A 1 47.75 -14.32 -28.45
CA MET A 1 47.01 -15.16 -29.39
C MET A 1 45.55 -15.07 -29.06
N ARG A 2 44.79 -14.28 -29.82
CA ARG A 2 43.31 -14.21 -29.74
C ARG A 2 42.77 -15.11 -30.87
N PRO A 3 41.77 -15.97 -30.64
CA PRO A 3 41.15 -16.68 -31.74
C PRO A 3 40.13 -15.72 -32.45
N ALA A 4 40.19 -15.74 -33.75
CA ALA A 4 39.34 -15.00 -34.69
C ALA A 4 37.90 -15.52 -34.60
N ILE A 5 36.94 -14.63 -34.45
CA ILE A 5 35.51 -14.88 -34.57
C ILE A 5 35.17 -14.67 -36.05
N ALA A 6 34.60 -15.71 -36.68
CA ALA A 6 34.16 -15.70 -38.05
C ALA A 6 33.05 -14.64 -38.29
N PRO A 7 33.05 -13.93 -39.43
CA PRO A 7 32.00 -13.01 -39.85
C PRO A 7 30.87 -13.81 -40.49
N GLY A 8 29.67 -13.80 -39.87
CA GLY A 8 28.54 -14.46 -40.53
C GLY A 8 27.25 -14.63 -39.75
N LEU A 9 27.02 -13.88 -38.66
CA LEU A 9 25.75 -13.95 -37.91
C LEU A 9 25.27 -12.59 -37.34
N ALA A 10 25.50 -11.53 -38.11
CA ALA A 10 24.99 -10.20 -37.79
C ALA A 10 24.31 -9.58 -38.97
N GLU A 11 23.15 -10.13 -39.33
CA GLU A 11 22.05 -9.50 -40.08
C GLU A 11 21.04 -10.61 -40.41
N PRO A 12 19.79 -10.56 -39.92
CA PRO A 12 18.76 -9.68 -40.44
C PRO A 12 17.75 -9.22 -39.34
N PHE A 13 18.03 -8.18 -38.61
CA PHE A 13 17.04 -7.59 -37.69
C PHE A 13 16.90 -6.07 -37.85
N LEU A 14 17.42 -5.48 -38.90
CA LEU A 14 17.38 -4.03 -39.16
C LEU A 14 16.77 -3.61 -40.49
N GLU A 15 15.94 -4.43 -41.14
CA GLU A 15 15.12 -4.00 -42.25
C GLU A 15 13.70 -4.51 -42.16
N ASP A 16 12.93 -3.93 -41.22
CA ASP A 16 11.50 -3.74 -41.41
C ASP A 16 11.06 -2.38 -40.87
N SER A 17 11.59 -1.31 -41.47
CA SER A 17 11.14 0.08 -41.28
C SER A 17 9.87 0.38 -42.09
N SER A 18 8.94 -0.55 -42.19
CA SER A 18 7.59 -0.33 -42.71
C SER A 18 6.52 -0.39 -41.61
N PHE A 19 6.82 0.14 -40.42
CA PHE A 19 5.77 0.52 -39.50
C PHE A 19 5.18 1.86 -39.98
N LYS A 20 4.54 1.81 -41.16
CA LYS A 20 3.66 2.89 -41.62
C LYS A 20 2.58 3.12 -40.56
N SER A 21 2.50 4.37 -40.15
CA SER A 21 1.36 5.06 -39.53
C SER A 21 0.02 4.35 -39.75
N GLY A 22 -0.23 3.31 -39.00
CA GLY A 22 -1.49 2.63 -38.94
C GLY A 22 -2.16 2.96 -37.61
N ARG A 23 -3.10 3.88 -37.65
CA ARG A 23 -4.19 4.11 -36.68
C ARG A 23 -3.84 3.74 -35.25
N ALA A 24 -3.67 4.74 -34.41
CA ALA A 24 -3.80 4.57 -32.97
C ALA A 24 -4.97 3.60 -32.73
N ARG A 25 -4.69 2.35 -32.33
CA ARG A 25 -5.73 1.40 -31.94
C ARG A 25 -6.49 2.08 -30.83
N SER A 26 -7.75 2.37 -31.10
CA SER A 26 -8.65 2.93 -30.12
C SER A 26 -8.62 1.98 -28.92
N ASN A 27 -7.99 2.42 -27.82
CA ASN A 27 -7.99 1.70 -26.56
C ASN A 27 -9.38 1.82 -25.88
N SER A 28 -10.44 1.78 -26.68
CA SER A 28 -11.81 1.88 -26.18
C SER A 28 -12.19 0.61 -25.39
N LEU A 29 -13.01 0.77 -24.39
CA LEU A 29 -13.53 -0.34 -23.59
C LEU A 29 -14.12 -1.47 -24.46
N PRO A 30 -14.88 -1.20 -25.56
CA PRO A 30 -15.38 -2.22 -26.46
C PRO A 30 -14.31 -3.08 -27.11
N ASP A 31 -13.17 -2.50 -27.54
CA ASP A 31 -12.09 -3.27 -28.17
C ASP A 31 -11.41 -4.22 -27.21
N ARG A 32 -11.28 -3.83 -25.93
CA ARG A 32 -10.76 -4.67 -24.87
C ARG A 32 -11.74 -5.75 -24.42
N ILE A 33 -13.03 -5.46 -24.43
CA ILE A 33 -14.10 -6.42 -24.16
C ILE A 33 -14.10 -7.52 -25.23
N ASN A 34 -13.93 -7.16 -26.50
CA ASN A 34 -13.81 -8.12 -27.60
C ASN A 34 -12.54 -9.00 -27.46
N LEU A 35 -11.42 -8.43 -27.06
CA LEU A 35 -10.20 -9.18 -26.75
C LEU A 35 -10.38 -10.16 -25.60
N LEU A 36 -11.10 -9.78 -24.54
CA LEU A 36 -11.40 -10.67 -23.41
C LEU A 36 -12.39 -11.76 -23.75
N ALA A 37 -13.33 -11.51 -24.67
CA ALA A 37 -14.25 -12.51 -25.19
C ALA A 37 -13.54 -13.57 -26.03
N ASP A 38 -12.55 -13.19 -26.84
CA ASP A 38 -11.69 -14.10 -27.59
C ASP A 38 -10.74 -14.88 -26.66
N GLU A 39 -10.24 -14.25 -25.59
CA GLU A 39 -9.40 -14.91 -24.57
C GLU A 39 -10.17 -15.92 -23.68
N ALA A 40 -11.49 -15.82 -23.62
CA ALA A 40 -12.34 -16.75 -22.87
C ALA A 40 -12.61 -18.07 -23.63
N ALA A 41 -12.09 -18.26 -24.84
CA ALA A 41 -12.14 -19.50 -25.58
C ALA A 41 -10.99 -20.45 -25.11
N PRO A 42 -11.29 -21.50 -24.31
CA PRO A 42 -10.26 -22.11 -23.45
C PRO A 42 -9.30 -23.10 -24.12
N GLN A 43 -9.43 -23.43 -25.38
CA GLN A 43 -8.74 -24.60 -25.92
C GLN A 43 -7.82 -24.35 -27.14
N THR A 44 -7.94 -23.21 -27.79
CA THR A 44 -7.18 -22.98 -29.06
C THR A 44 -5.94 -22.10 -28.84
N ILE A 45 -5.96 -21.19 -27.86
CA ILE A 45 -4.87 -20.23 -27.64
C ILE A 45 -3.69 -20.85 -26.88
N GLY A 46 -3.93 -21.81 -26.00
CA GLY A 46 -2.86 -22.50 -25.25
C GLY A 46 -1.90 -23.32 -26.15
N ARG A 47 -2.29 -23.60 -27.39
CA ARG A 47 -1.44 -24.29 -28.37
C ARG A 47 -0.62 -23.37 -29.26
N MET A 48 -0.93 -22.09 -29.33
CA MET A 48 -0.26 -21.11 -30.21
C MET A 48 0.77 -20.20 -29.54
N LEU A 49 0.82 -20.15 -28.20
CA LEU A 49 1.81 -19.34 -27.49
C LEU A 49 3.06 -20.19 -27.17
N PRO A 50 4.28 -19.69 -27.49
CA PRO A 50 5.50 -20.37 -27.10
C PRO A 50 5.56 -20.57 -25.57
N PRO A 51 6.16 -21.68 -25.09
CA PRO A 51 6.24 -21.97 -23.64
C PRO A 51 6.84 -20.86 -22.79
N GLN A 52 7.67 -20.01 -23.37
CA GLN A 52 8.32 -18.87 -22.72
C GLN A 52 7.31 -17.82 -22.20
N PHE A 53 6.20 -17.58 -22.92
CA PHE A 53 5.14 -16.66 -22.47
C PHE A 53 4.31 -17.18 -21.28
N LEU A 54 4.39 -18.46 -21.00
CA LEU A 54 3.69 -19.09 -19.86
C LEU A 54 4.52 -19.07 -18.56
N THR A 55 5.82 -18.80 -18.65
CA THR A 55 6.77 -18.85 -17.54
C THR A 55 7.17 -17.47 -17.02
N GLU A 56 6.94 -16.41 -17.79
CA GLU A 56 7.24 -15.04 -17.39
C GLU A 56 6.15 -14.44 -16.48
N GLY A 57 6.55 -13.65 -15.47
CA GLY A 57 5.69 -12.95 -14.54
C GLY A 57 5.85 -13.40 -13.07
N ALA A 58 5.21 -12.64 -12.17
CA ALA A 58 5.28 -12.86 -10.73
C ALA A 58 4.53 -14.12 -10.28
N THR A 59 5.07 -14.78 -9.25
CA THR A 59 4.39 -15.92 -8.59
C THR A 59 3.38 -15.43 -7.56
N MET A 60 2.43 -16.27 -7.14
CA MET A 60 1.50 -15.97 -6.04
C MET A 60 2.25 -15.59 -4.74
N ARG A 61 3.38 -16.26 -4.44
CA ARG A 61 4.21 -15.94 -3.27
C ARG A 61 4.82 -14.55 -3.37
N SER A 62 5.33 -14.17 -4.54
CA SER A 62 5.85 -12.82 -4.80
C SER A 62 4.74 -11.77 -4.66
N THR A 63 3.56 -12.05 -5.17
CA THR A 63 2.40 -11.15 -5.02
C THR A 63 2.00 -10.97 -3.56
N VAL A 64 1.94 -12.07 -2.77
CA VAL A 64 1.68 -12.00 -1.32
C VAL A 64 2.74 -11.16 -0.63
N PHE A 65 4.04 -11.43 -0.90
CA PHE A 65 5.14 -10.67 -0.32
C PHE A 65 5.05 -9.18 -0.63
N ASN A 66 4.77 -8.82 -1.89
CA ASN A 66 4.65 -7.42 -2.31
C ASN A 66 3.46 -6.72 -1.64
N LEU A 67 2.30 -7.39 -1.51
CA LEU A 67 1.14 -6.84 -0.81
C LEU A 67 1.43 -6.64 0.69
N VAL A 68 2.03 -7.64 1.34
CA VAL A 68 2.42 -7.54 2.77
C VAL A 68 3.44 -6.42 2.97
N SER A 69 4.49 -6.36 2.15
CA SER A 69 5.52 -5.31 2.24
C SER A 69 4.94 -3.90 2.02
N THR A 70 3.90 -3.77 1.21
CA THR A 70 3.21 -2.49 1.01
C THR A 70 2.42 -2.06 2.24
N CYS A 71 1.80 -3.00 2.97
CA CYS A 71 1.08 -2.70 4.21
C CYS A 71 2.03 -2.40 5.37
N LEU A 72 3.13 -3.16 5.49
CA LEU A 72 4.07 -3.04 6.61
C LEU A 72 4.87 -1.72 6.52
N GLY A 73 4.42 -0.71 7.23
CA GLY A 73 5.03 0.62 7.27
C GLY A 73 4.84 1.31 8.63
N SER A 74 5.01 2.64 8.66
CA SER A 74 4.87 3.45 9.88
C SER A 74 3.49 3.36 10.55
N GLY A 75 2.43 3.07 9.78
CA GLY A 75 1.06 2.96 10.30
C GLY A 75 0.89 1.94 11.44
N MET A 76 1.72 0.89 11.49
CA MET A 76 1.65 -0.12 12.56
C MET A 76 2.04 0.44 13.94
N LEU A 77 2.82 1.53 14.01
CA LEU A 77 3.24 2.14 15.27
C LEU A 77 2.06 2.68 16.08
N ALA A 78 1.01 3.15 15.40
CA ALA A 78 -0.17 3.73 16.02
C ALA A 78 -1.24 2.69 16.44
N LEU A 79 -1.08 1.41 16.07
CA LEU A 79 -2.08 0.39 16.37
C LEU A 79 -2.24 0.11 17.88
N PRO A 80 -1.19 0.11 18.74
CA PRO A 80 -1.37 -0.01 20.17
C PRO A 80 -2.18 1.15 20.76
N ALA A 81 -1.92 2.40 20.33
CA ALA A 81 -2.71 3.56 20.73
C ALA A 81 -4.18 3.47 20.26
N THR A 82 -4.42 2.84 19.11
CA THR A 82 -5.77 2.55 18.62
C THR A 82 -6.51 1.60 19.57
N LEU A 83 -5.83 0.55 20.07
CA LEU A 83 -6.40 -0.33 21.09
C LEU A 83 -6.62 0.41 22.43
N ALA A 84 -5.71 1.30 22.82
CA ALA A 84 -5.88 2.12 24.01
C ALA A 84 -7.16 2.98 23.95
N LYS A 85 -7.49 3.55 22.79
CA LYS A 85 -8.71 4.33 22.56
C LYS A 85 -9.97 3.47 22.53
N LEU A 86 -10.00 2.39 21.76
CA LEU A 86 -11.19 1.58 21.51
C LEU A 86 -11.42 0.46 22.54
N GLY A 87 -10.43 0.17 23.36
CA GLY A 87 -10.36 -1.07 24.12
C GLY A 87 -9.96 -2.25 23.26
N LEU A 88 -9.59 -3.35 23.90
CA LEU A 88 -9.07 -4.53 23.24
C LEU A 88 -10.08 -5.13 22.24
N ALA A 89 -11.34 -5.28 22.64
CA ALA A 89 -12.39 -5.86 21.80
C ALA A 89 -12.69 -4.98 20.57
N GLY A 90 -12.87 -3.65 20.79
CA GLY A 90 -13.13 -2.70 19.70
C GLY A 90 -11.96 -2.60 18.73
N GLY A 91 -10.73 -2.49 19.23
CA GLY A 91 -9.54 -2.42 18.42
C GLY A 91 -9.30 -3.70 17.60
N LEU A 92 -9.39 -4.89 18.21
CA LEU A 92 -9.25 -6.15 17.49
C LEU A 92 -10.37 -6.35 16.46
N PHE A 93 -11.61 -5.95 16.78
CA PHE A 93 -12.70 -5.97 15.81
C PHE A 93 -12.36 -5.14 14.57
N MET A 94 -11.82 -3.93 14.75
CA MET A 94 -11.41 -3.09 13.61
C MET A 94 -10.24 -3.67 12.83
N LEU A 95 -9.26 -4.29 13.51
CA LEU A 95 -8.13 -4.96 12.86
C LEU A 95 -8.55 -6.19 12.03
N VAL A 96 -9.76 -6.73 12.22
CA VAL A 96 -10.35 -7.80 11.39
C VAL A 96 -11.30 -7.23 10.34
N LEU A 97 -12.12 -6.24 10.68
CA LEU A 97 -13.12 -5.65 9.80
C LEU A 97 -12.48 -4.91 8.61
N VAL A 98 -11.48 -4.06 8.88
CA VAL A 98 -10.85 -3.23 7.85
C VAL A 98 -10.15 -4.08 6.77
N PRO A 99 -9.32 -5.09 7.07
CA PRO A 99 -8.72 -5.94 6.04
C PRO A 99 -9.76 -6.80 5.30
N TRP A 100 -10.86 -7.20 5.94
CA TRP A 100 -11.96 -7.85 5.25
C TRP A 100 -12.62 -6.92 4.21
N LEU A 101 -12.87 -5.66 4.56
CA LEU A 101 -13.32 -4.65 3.60
C LEU A 101 -12.26 -4.40 2.51
N GLY A 102 -10.98 -4.34 2.88
CA GLY A 102 -9.85 -4.18 1.96
C GLY A 102 -9.72 -5.33 0.95
N GLU A 103 -9.98 -6.57 1.35
CA GLU A 103 -10.05 -7.70 0.41
C GLU A 103 -11.18 -7.52 -0.61
N ARG A 104 -12.35 -7.05 -0.17
CA ARG A 104 -13.48 -6.78 -1.06
C ARG A 104 -13.18 -5.64 -2.04
N THR A 105 -12.59 -4.55 -1.56
CA THR A 105 -12.19 -3.44 -2.45
C THR A 105 -11.11 -3.84 -3.44
N THR A 106 -10.17 -4.67 -3.02
CA THR A 106 -9.15 -5.26 -3.90
C THR A 106 -9.81 -6.11 -5.00
N ALA A 107 -10.82 -6.91 -4.67
CA ALA A 107 -11.57 -7.69 -5.66
C ALA A 107 -12.28 -6.79 -6.69
N LEU A 108 -12.93 -5.69 -6.25
CA LEU A 108 -13.56 -4.71 -7.14
C LEU A 108 -12.53 -4.07 -8.08
N MET A 109 -11.36 -3.71 -7.54
CA MET A 109 -10.29 -3.11 -8.33
C MET A 109 -9.70 -4.07 -9.36
N VAL A 110 -9.56 -5.37 -9.03
CA VAL A 110 -9.13 -6.42 -9.95
C VAL A 110 -10.10 -6.53 -11.13
N VAL A 111 -11.42 -6.51 -10.88
CA VAL A 111 -12.42 -6.53 -11.96
C VAL A 111 -12.29 -5.30 -12.86
N ALA A 112 -12.17 -4.10 -12.27
CA ALA A 112 -11.98 -2.88 -13.03
C ALA A 112 -10.69 -2.90 -13.85
N THR A 113 -9.59 -3.43 -13.29
CA THR A 113 -8.30 -3.59 -13.97
C THR A 113 -8.41 -4.57 -15.13
N GLU A 114 -9.04 -5.71 -14.93
CA GLU A 114 -9.23 -6.73 -15.96
C GLU A 114 -10.06 -6.20 -17.13
N LEU A 115 -11.15 -5.50 -16.86
CA LEU A 115 -12.03 -4.93 -17.88
C LEU A 115 -11.41 -3.75 -18.64
N THR A 116 -10.58 -2.94 -17.97
CA THR A 116 -9.94 -1.77 -18.59
C THR A 116 -8.57 -2.11 -19.18
N GLY A 117 -7.89 -3.14 -18.66
CA GLY A 117 -6.49 -3.43 -18.97
C GLY A 117 -5.54 -2.30 -18.58
N GLY A 118 -5.90 -1.48 -17.57
CA GLY A 118 -5.06 -0.38 -17.09
C GLY A 118 -3.88 -0.91 -16.27
N GLU A 119 -2.67 -0.46 -16.58
CA GLU A 119 -1.45 -0.93 -15.91
C GLU A 119 -1.23 -0.27 -14.55
N THR A 120 -1.76 0.94 -14.38
CA THR A 120 -1.66 1.69 -13.14
C THR A 120 -3.04 2.10 -12.65
N TYR A 121 -3.11 2.43 -11.37
CA TYR A 121 -4.35 2.88 -10.74
C TYR A 121 -4.94 4.12 -11.43
N THR A 122 -4.10 5.08 -11.80
CA THR A 122 -4.50 6.29 -12.52
C THR A 122 -5.07 6.00 -13.91
N VAL A 123 -4.47 5.04 -14.65
CA VAL A 123 -4.95 4.61 -15.96
C VAL A 123 -6.30 3.87 -15.85
N VAL A 124 -6.48 3.03 -14.83
CA VAL A 124 -7.80 2.40 -14.57
C VAL A 124 -8.86 3.46 -14.28
N ALA A 125 -8.54 4.45 -13.43
CA ALA A 125 -9.43 5.56 -13.12
C ALA A 125 -9.75 6.43 -14.37
N GLU A 126 -8.76 6.70 -15.22
CA GLU A 126 -8.95 7.43 -16.46
C GLU A 126 -9.90 6.72 -17.42
N ARG A 127 -9.68 5.42 -17.65
CA ARG A 127 -10.52 4.61 -18.55
C ARG A 127 -11.94 4.43 -18.05
N THR A 128 -12.17 4.52 -16.73
CA THR A 128 -13.49 4.33 -16.12
C THR A 128 -14.22 5.64 -15.83
N LEU A 129 -13.55 6.55 -15.12
CA LEU A 129 -14.11 7.81 -14.62
C LEU A 129 -13.75 9.04 -15.48
N GLY A 130 -12.86 8.84 -16.48
CA GLY A 130 -12.37 9.90 -17.35
C GLY A 130 -11.22 10.72 -16.71
N ARG A 131 -10.85 11.82 -17.38
CA ARG A 131 -9.70 12.65 -16.98
C ARG A 131 -9.80 13.18 -15.54
N ALA A 132 -10.99 13.55 -15.10
CA ALA A 132 -11.19 14.01 -13.73
C ALA A 132 -10.85 12.91 -12.70
N GLY A 133 -11.30 11.67 -12.96
CA GLY A 133 -10.95 10.51 -12.14
C GLY A 133 -9.44 10.25 -12.08
N SER A 134 -8.75 10.36 -13.21
CA SER A 134 -7.30 10.21 -13.28
C SER A 134 -6.57 11.27 -12.45
N VAL A 135 -6.96 12.54 -12.58
CA VAL A 135 -6.35 13.65 -11.82
C VAL A 135 -6.57 13.50 -10.32
N VAL A 136 -7.81 13.18 -9.89
CA VAL A 136 -8.13 12.96 -8.47
C VAL A 136 -7.33 11.78 -7.91
N THR A 137 -7.24 10.69 -8.67
CA THR A 137 -6.45 9.51 -8.27
C THR A 137 -4.96 9.85 -8.15
N ALA A 138 -4.39 10.54 -9.13
CA ALA A 138 -2.99 10.96 -9.10
C ALA A 138 -2.69 11.88 -7.91
N ALA A 139 -3.54 12.86 -7.67
CA ALA A 139 -3.40 13.78 -6.54
C ALA A 139 -3.47 13.04 -5.19
N ALA A 140 -4.41 12.09 -5.05
CA ALA A 140 -4.53 11.28 -3.84
C ALA A 140 -3.32 10.39 -3.60
N LEU A 141 -2.78 9.74 -4.66
CA LEU A 141 -1.57 8.91 -4.56
C LEU A 141 -0.33 9.75 -4.23
N ILE A 142 -0.18 10.93 -4.82
CA ILE A 142 0.90 11.86 -4.52
C ILE A 142 0.80 12.30 -3.06
N ALA A 143 -0.36 12.77 -2.61
CA ALA A 143 -0.55 13.23 -1.24
C ALA A 143 -0.32 12.09 -0.23
N LEU A 144 -0.82 10.86 -0.51
CA LEU A 144 -0.60 9.70 0.33
C LEU A 144 0.90 9.39 0.50
N ASN A 145 1.62 9.20 -0.62
CA ASN A 145 3.04 8.85 -0.57
C ASN A 145 3.87 9.96 0.08
N TYR A 146 3.46 11.22 -0.14
CA TYR A 146 4.09 12.36 0.53
C TYR A 146 3.85 12.35 2.04
N GLY A 147 2.62 12.05 2.49
CA GLY A 147 2.29 11.89 3.90
C GLY A 147 3.07 10.75 4.57
N VAL A 148 3.31 9.64 3.85
CA VAL A 148 4.19 8.55 4.33
C VAL A 148 5.63 9.03 4.46
N CYS A 149 6.15 9.80 3.51
CA CYS A 149 7.48 10.40 3.62
C CYS A 149 7.59 11.31 4.85
N VAL A 150 6.60 12.16 5.08
CA VAL A 150 6.55 13.05 6.25
C VAL A 150 6.52 12.26 7.56
N SER A 151 5.70 11.20 7.64
CA SER A 151 5.63 10.36 8.84
C SER A 151 6.97 9.70 9.18
N TYR A 152 7.73 9.27 8.17
CA TYR A 152 9.08 8.72 8.36
C TYR A 152 10.05 9.75 8.93
N LEU A 153 9.96 10.99 8.44
CA LEU A 153 10.81 12.08 8.90
C LEU A 153 10.48 12.52 10.33
N ILE A 154 9.21 12.49 10.73
CA ILE A 154 8.80 12.75 12.12
C ILE A 154 9.44 11.71 13.04
N VAL A 155 9.32 10.42 12.73
CA VAL A 155 9.93 9.34 13.54
C VAL A 155 11.45 9.51 13.63
N VAL A 156 12.14 9.83 12.53
CA VAL A 156 13.59 10.09 12.53
C VAL A 156 13.94 11.29 13.41
N LYS A 157 13.18 12.39 13.31
CA LYS A 157 13.36 13.61 14.10
C LYS A 157 13.24 13.34 15.61
N ASP A 158 12.31 12.50 16.01
CA ASP A 158 11.99 12.27 17.42
C ASP A 158 12.94 11.25 18.06
N LEU A 159 13.42 10.25 17.29
CA LEU A 159 14.25 9.19 17.84
C LEU A 159 15.76 9.45 17.74
N LEU A 160 16.23 9.98 16.61
CA LEU A 160 17.66 10.04 16.31
C LEU A 160 18.46 10.94 17.26
N PRO A 161 17.99 12.11 17.71
CA PRO A 161 18.74 12.96 18.62
C PRO A 161 19.06 12.29 19.94
N TRP A 162 18.10 11.55 20.48
CA TRP A 162 18.26 10.86 21.74
C TRP A 162 19.28 9.72 21.64
N GLU A 163 19.26 8.95 20.54
CA GLU A 163 20.25 7.91 20.28
C GLU A 163 21.67 8.49 20.08
N LEU A 164 21.80 9.62 19.38
CA LEU A 164 23.09 10.30 19.23
C LEU A 164 23.63 10.79 20.59
N LYS A 165 22.77 11.30 21.46
CA LYS A 165 23.17 11.71 22.80
C LYS A 165 23.68 10.54 23.65
N VAL A 166 23.02 9.40 23.59
CA VAL A 166 23.41 8.22 24.37
C VAL A 166 24.66 7.54 23.81
N VAL A 167 24.73 7.36 22.48
CA VAL A 167 25.82 6.61 21.85
C VAL A 167 27.09 7.44 21.67
N LEU A 168 26.94 8.72 21.27
CA LEU A 168 28.06 9.61 20.91
C LEU A 168 28.29 10.74 21.92
N GLY A 169 27.41 10.91 22.93
CA GLY A 169 27.48 12.02 23.87
C GLY A 169 27.19 13.41 23.27
N VAL A 170 26.64 13.46 22.06
CA VAL A 170 26.39 14.69 21.32
C VAL A 170 24.92 15.10 21.49
N ASP A 171 24.68 16.28 22.03
CA ASP A 171 23.33 16.84 22.18
C ASP A 171 23.01 17.72 20.97
N VAL A 172 22.12 17.22 20.09
CA VAL A 172 21.74 17.88 18.84
C VAL A 172 20.24 18.02 18.77
N SER A 173 19.74 19.15 18.28
CA SER A 173 18.29 19.30 18.07
C SER A 173 17.75 18.35 17.00
N GLY A 174 16.50 17.89 17.16
CA GLY A 174 15.85 16.99 16.21
C GLY A 174 15.83 17.55 14.79
N THR A 175 15.57 18.83 14.66
CA THR A 175 15.57 19.53 13.36
C THR A 175 16.93 19.49 12.67
N LEU A 176 18.02 19.70 13.43
CA LEU A 176 19.37 19.66 12.87
C LEU A 176 19.78 18.23 12.48
N CYS A 177 19.46 17.22 13.32
CA CYS A 177 19.64 15.82 12.97
C CYS A 177 18.89 15.46 11.68
N LEU A 178 17.61 15.85 11.60
CA LEU A 178 16.79 15.59 10.43
C LEU A 178 17.36 16.25 9.17
N ALA A 179 17.79 17.52 9.27
CA ALA A 179 18.42 18.24 8.16
C ALA A 179 19.71 17.55 7.70
N ALA A 180 20.56 17.11 8.63
CA ALA A 180 21.78 16.38 8.32
C ALA A 180 21.49 15.04 7.60
N VAL A 181 20.57 14.25 8.08
CA VAL A 181 20.13 12.99 7.42
C VAL A 181 19.52 13.27 6.05
N ALA A 182 18.69 14.30 5.94
CA ALA A 182 18.06 14.69 4.67
C ALA A 182 19.11 15.02 3.60
N VAL A 183 20.09 15.83 3.92
CA VAL A 183 21.14 16.27 2.98
C VAL A 183 22.13 15.15 2.69
N ALA A 184 22.60 14.44 3.71
CA ALA A 184 23.66 13.44 3.57
C ALA A 184 23.17 12.11 2.98
N VAL A 185 21.92 11.72 3.24
CA VAL A 185 21.41 10.38 2.92
C VAL A 185 20.18 10.45 2.02
N LEU A 186 19.12 11.16 2.43
CA LEU A 186 17.83 11.06 1.74
C LEU A 186 17.85 11.71 0.36
N VAL A 187 18.45 12.87 0.20
CA VAL A 187 18.55 13.55 -1.11
C VAL A 187 19.37 12.72 -2.09
N PRO A 188 20.61 12.27 -1.79
CA PRO A 188 21.38 11.45 -2.71
C PRO A 188 20.67 10.15 -3.11
N LEU A 189 20.09 9.41 -2.14
CA LEU A 189 19.39 8.16 -2.42
C LEU A 189 18.10 8.40 -3.22
N SER A 190 17.36 9.49 -2.95
CA SER A 190 16.16 9.84 -3.70
C SER A 190 16.44 10.32 -5.13
N ALA A 191 17.65 10.85 -5.41
CA ALA A 191 18.07 11.29 -6.73
C ALA A 191 18.58 10.14 -7.64
N MET A 192 18.68 8.91 -7.13
CA MET A 192 19.16 7.75 -7.90
C MET A 192 18.28 7.48 -9.11
N GLU A 193 18.88 6.91 -10.16
CA GLU A 193 18.20 6.63 -11.43
C GLU A 193 17.45 5.30 -11.42
N LYS A 194 17.97 4.29 -10.70
CA LYS A 194 17.45 2.92 -10.71
C LYS A 194 17.13 2.42 -9.30
N MET A 195 15.96 1.80 -9.14
CA MET A 195 15.51 1.19 -7.88
C MET A 195 16.26 -0.11 -7.52
N ASP A 196 16.90 -0.77 -8.48
CA ASP A 196 17.57 -2.06 -8.25
C ASP A 196 18.63 -1.99 -7.14
N GLN A 197 19.25 -0.83 -6.96
CA GLN A 197 20.23 -0.59 -5.92
C GLN A 197 19.63 -0.58 -4.50
N LEU A 198 18.32 -0.31 -4.39
CA LEU A 198 17.59 -0.28 -3.11
C LEU A 198 16.97 -1.65 -2.73
N ARG A 199 17.13 -2.68 -3.58
CA ARG A 199 16.55 -4.01 -3.35
C ARG A 199 16.98 -4.64 -2.03
N TYR A 200 18.27 -4.55 -1.70
CA TYR A 200 18.80 -5.11 -0.43
C TYR A 200 18.29 -4.32 0.79
N ALA A 201 18.15 -3.01 0.66
CA ALA A 201 17.57 -2.16 1.69
C ALA A 201 16.11 -2.56 1.99
N SER A 202 15.31 -2.85 0.96
CA SER A 202 13.91 -3.30 1.12
C SER A 202 13.81 -4.65 1.84
N VAL A 203 14.69 -5.60 1.53
CA VAL A 203 14.71 -6.90 2.24
C VAL A 203 15.12 -6.72 3.70
N ALA A 204 16.14 -5.90 3.97
CA ALA A 204 16.57 -5.58 5.32
C ALA A 204 15.46 -4.89 6.12
N SER A 205 14.75 -3.93 5.53
CA SER A 205 13.61 -3.25 6.16
C SER A 205 12.52 -4.22 6.61
N VAL A 206 12.16 -5.19 5.77
CA VAL A 206 11.15 -6.20 6.11
C VAL A 206 11.63 -7.08 7.27
N ALA A 207 12.90 -7.53 7.26
CA ALA A 207 13.45 -8.33 8.34
C ALA A 207 13.49 -7.57 9.67
N LEU A 208 13.90 -6.29 9.64
CA LEU A 208 13.92 -5.41 10.81
C LEU A 208 12.51 -5.15 11.34
N THR A 209 11.51 -5.03 10.46
CA THR A 209 10.11 -4.88 10.84
C THR A 209 9.60 -6.10 11.60
N TYR A 210 9.91 -7.32 11.15
CA TYR A 210 9.54 -8.53 11.89
C TYR A 210 10.26 -8.63 13.25
N ALA A 211 11.54 -8.27 13.31
CA ALA A 211 12.28 -8.23 14.56
C ALA A 211 11.67 -7.21 15.54
N PHE A 212 11.25 -6.04 15.03
CA PHE A 212 10.55 -5.02 15.80
C PHE A 212 9.26 -5.57 16.41
N VAL A 213 8.40 -6.19 15.60
CA VAL A 213 7.13 -6.79 16.09
C VAL A 213 7.42 -7.86 17.15
N ALA A 214 8.43 -8.69 16.96
CA ALA A 214 8.82 -9.71 17.94
C ALA A 214 9.26 -9.10 19.27
N LEU A 215 10.03 -8.01 19.24
CA LEU A 215 10.46 -7.29 20.44
C LEU A 215 9.28 -6.62 21.17
N VAL A 216 8.34 -6.01 20.43
CA VAL A 216 7.12 -5.44 21.02
C VAL A 216 6.26 -6.53 21.67
N MET A 217 6.13 -7.68 21.01
CA MET A 217 5.44 -8.84 21.59
C MET A 217 6.14 -9.35 22.85
N TYR A 218 7.47 -9.46 22.84
CA TYR A 218 8.24 -9.85 24.02
C TYR A 218 7.99 -8.85 25.18
N ALA A 219 8.03 -7.54 24.89
CA ALA A 219 7.75 -6.49 25.87
C ALA A 219 6.36 -6.64 26.49
N GLY A 220 5.33 -6.84 25.66
CA GLY A 220 3.94 -7.02 26.11
C GLY A 220 3.77 -8.27 26.97
N VAL A 221 4.27 -9.42 26.50
CA VAL A 221 4.21 -10.69 27.22
C VAL A 221 4.97 -10.60 28.54
N SER A 222 6.18 -10.06 28.56
CA SER A 222 6.99 -9.93 29.78
C SER A 222 6.33 -9.01 30.81
N THR A 223 5.68 -7.94 30.38
CA THR A 223 4.92 -7.04 31.27
C THR A 223 3.70 -7.76 31.83
N PHE A 224 2.93 -8.42 30.98
CA PHE A 224 1.72 -9.14 31.40
C PHE A 224 2.01 -10.29 32.38
N LEU A 225 3.08 -11.05 32.17
CA LEU A 225 3.50 -12.15 33.05
C LEU A 225 3.99 -11.68 34.43
N ARG A 226 4.27 -10.39 34.62
CA ARG A 226 4.65 -9.81 35.93
C ARG A 226 3.42 -9.39 36.75
N LEU A 227 2.23 -9.32 36.15
CA LEU A 227 1.00 -8.99 36.86
C LEU A 227 0.57 -10.17 37.72
N SER A 228 0.07 -9.86 38.92
CA SER A 228 -0.65 -10.83 39.73
C SER A 228 -1.98 -11.24 39.07
N ALA A 229 -2.55 -12.37 39.47
CA ALA A 229 -3.83 -12.85 38.93
C ALA A 229 -4.96 -11.82 39.08
N ASP A 230 -5.02 -11.12 40.23
CA ASP A 230 -6.02 -10.11 40.52
C ASP A 230 -5.82 -8.84 39.66
N GLU A 231 -4.57 -8.39 39.51
CA GLU A 231 -4.22 -7.28 38.60
C GLU A 231 -4.52 -7.60 37.14
N ALA A 232 -4.23 -8.82 36.70
CA ALA A 232 -4.55 -9.27 35.35
C ALA A 232 -6.07 -9.29 35.11
N ALA A 233 -6.86 -9.80 36.07
CA ALA A 233 -8.31 -9.80 35.97
C ALA A 233 -8.91 -8.38 35.96
N ALA A 234 -8.40 -7.49 36.83
CA ALA A 234 -8.77 -6.07 36.83
C ALA A 234 -8.39 -5.39 35.47
N TRP A 235 -7.19 -5.66 34.95
CA TRP A 235 -6.74 -5.16 33.66
C TRP A 235 -7.69 -5.58 32.52
N TRP A 236 -8.06 -6.86 32.45
CA TRP A 236 -8.99 -7.36 31.44
C TRP A 236 -10.36 -6.67 31.51
N SER A 237 -10.94 -6.56 32.70
CA SER A 237 -12.27 -5.96 32.90
C SER A 237 -12.31 -4.48 32.51
N GLN A 238 -11.24 -3.72 32.77
CA GLN A 238 -11.15 -2.29 32.48
C GLN A 238 -10.80 -1.98 31.07
N GLN A 239 -10.07 -2.88 30.38
CA GLN A 239 -9.51 -2.63 29.05
C GLN A 239 -10.30 -3.29 27.91
N LEU A 240 -11.26 -4.17 28.21
CA LEU A 240 -11.94 -4.96 27.18
C LEU A 240 -12.82 -4.09 26.27
N PHE A 241 -13.64 -3.23 26.86
CA PHE A 241 -14.55 -2.34 26.13
C PHE A 241 -14.33 -0.90 26.58
N ARG A 242 -13.94 -0.06 25.64
CA ARG A 242 -13.72 1.38 25.82
C ARG A 242 -14.13 2.12 24.56
N GLY A 243 -14.01 3.43 24.63
CA GLY A 243 -14.16 4.30 23.46
C GLY A 243 -15.59 4.79 23.25
N GLY A 244 -15.73 6.12 23.23
CA GLY A 244 -16.90 6.81 22.74
C GLY A 244 -16.90 6.95 21.22
N ALA A 245 -17.94 7.57 20.68
CA ALA A 245 -18.05 7.79 19.24
C ALA A 245 -16.84 8.56 18.66
N GLY A 246 -16.27 9.51 19.41
CA GLY A 246 -15.08 10.26 19.00
C GLY A 246 -13.85 9.38 18.82
N ASP A 247 -13.60 8.43 19.75
CA ASP A 247 -12.45 7.53 19.70
C ASP A 247 -12.50 6.62 18.48
N TRP A 248 -13.72 6.14 18.12
CA TRP A 248 -13.91 5.34 16.90
C TRP A 248 -13.59 6.14 15.63
N LEU A 249 -13.95 7.41 15.61
CA LEU A 249 -13.70 8.28 14.46
C LEU A 249 -12.22 8.55 14.25
N GLU A 250 -11.46 8.69 15.32
CA GLU A 250 -10.00 8.87 15.22
C GLU A 250 -9.28 7.57 14.87
N ALA A 251 -9.75 6.44 15.39
CA ALA A 251 -9.11 5.15 15.23
C ALA A 251 -9.31 4.53 13.84
N VAL A 252 -10.52 4.63 13.25
CA VAL A 252 -10.86 4.02 11.95
C VAL A 252 -9.90 4.44 10.83
N PRO A 253 -9.61 5.75 10.62
CA PRO A 253 -8.68 6.17 9.57
C PRO A 253 -7.26 5.64 9.76
N VAL A 254 -6.79 5.56 11.00
CA VAL A 254 -5.44 5.04 11.32
C VAL A 254 -5.34 3.57 10.92
N VAL A 255 -6.36 2.77 11.24
CA VAL A 255 -6.41 1.36 10.82
C VAL A 255 -6.52 1.25 9.30
N CYS A 256 -7.37 2.07 8.65
CA CYS A 256 -7.49 2.09 7.18
C CYS A 256 -6.16 2.43 6.51
N PHE A 257 -5.43 3.41 7.02
CA PHE A 257 -4.11 3.78 6.54
C PHE A 257 -3.11 2.62 6.64
N SER A 258 -3.13 1.88 7.77
CA SER A 258 -2.22 0.76 8.00
C SER A 258 -2.41 -0.40 7.01
N TYR A 259 -3.64 -0.65 6.53
CA TYR A 259 -3.94 -1.72 5.57
C TYR A 259 -3.94 -1.28 4.10
N LEU A 260 -3.43 -0.08 3.80
CA LEU A 260 -3.53 0.48 2.46
C LEU A 260 -2.52 -0.14 1.48
N CYS A 261 -2.97 -1.11 0.68
CA CYS A 261 -2.18 -1.70 -0.40
C CYS A 261 -2.89 -1.66 -1.77
N THR A 262 -4.12 -1.16 -1.83
CA THR A 262 -4.96 -1.16 -3.03
C THR A 262 -4.33 -0.40 -4.20
N GLN A 263 -3.46 0.57 -3.91
CA GLN A 263 -2.73 1.35 -4.92
C GLN A 263 -1.88 0.50 -5.88
N ASN A 264 -1.36 -0.64 -5.41
CA ASN A 264 -0.48 -1.51 -6.20
C ASN A 264 -1.24 -2.64 -6.90
N VAL A 265 -2.54 -2.79 -6.66
CA VAL A 265 -3.36 -3.90 -7.20
C VAL A 265 -3.33 -3.99 -8.72
N PRO A 266 -3.52 -2.91 -9.52
CA PRO A 266 -3.51 -3.02 -10.97
C PRO A 266 -2.20 -3.58 -11.51
N TYR A 267 -1.07 -3.03 -11.05
CA TYR A 267 0.26 -3.46 -11.46
C TYR A 267 0.52 -4.93 -11.08
N LEU A 268 0.31 -5.29 -9.81
CA LEU A 268 0.55 -6.66 -9.32
C LEU A 268 -0.38 -7.69 -9.97
N PHE A 269 -1.61 -7.30 -10.29
CA PHE A 269 -2.54 -8.18 -11.00
C PHE A 269 -2.06 -8.45 -12.42
N LEU A 270 -1.60 -7.43 -13.15
CA LEU A 270 -1.11 -7.63 -14.52
C LEU A 270 0.20 -8.41 -14.57
N GLU A 271 1.08 -8.22 -13.59
CA GLU A 271 2.35 -8.93 -13.46
C GLU A 271 2.17 -10.42 -13.08
N LEU A 272 1.08 -10.79 -12.42
CA LEU A 272 0.84 -12.17 -11.98
C LEU A 272 0.79 -13.13 -13.16
N ARG A 273 1.53 -14.24 -13.09
CA ARG A 273 1.56 -15.30 -14.13
C ARG A 273 0.18 -15.91 -14.36
N ARG A 274 -0.13 -16.20 -15.63
CA ARG A 274 -1.33 -16.94 -16.03
C ARG A 274 -1.24 -18.45 -15.72
N GLN A 275 -0.10 -18.99 -15.31
CA GLN A 275 0.21 -20.40 -15.19
C GLN A 275 -0.69 -21.20 -14.22
N SER A 276 -0.82 -22.51 -14.51
CA SER A 276 -1.67 -23.46 -13.77
C SER A 276 -1.37 -23.55 -12.27
N SER A 277 -2.40 -24.01 -11.51
CA SER A 277 -2.32 -24.28 -10.08
C SER A 277 -1.11 -25.14 -9.71
N TRP A 278 -0.51 -24.88 -8.54
CA TRP A 278 0.70 -25.52 -8.06
C TRP A 278 0.61 -27.05 -7.93
N ASN A 279 -0.60 -27.60 -7.74
CA ASN A 279 -0.82 -29.02 -7.47
C ASN A 279 -1.47 -29.81 -8.62
N SER A 280 -1.77 -29.18 -9.77
CA SER A 280 -2.40 -29.89 -10.90
C SER A 280 -2.17 -29.15 -12.20
N PRO A 281 -1.30 -29.68 -13.10
CA PRO A 281 -1.05 -29.09 -14.40
C PRO A 281 -2.29 -29.03 -15.31
N SER A 282 -3.32 -29.80 -15.00
CA SER A 282 -4.55 -29.94 -15.80
C SER A 282 -5.68 -28.99 -15.40
N ARG A 283 -5.59 -28.25 -14.29
CA ARG A 283 -6.65 -27.33 -13.84
C ARG A 283 -6.27 -25.87 -14.10
N TYR A 284 -6.85 -25.29 -15.12
CA TYR A 284 -6.77 -23.85 -15.36
C TYR A 284 -7.52 -23.12 -14.25
N VAL A 285 -6.79 -22.39 -13.40
CA VAL A 285 -7.37 -21.51 -12.39
C VAL A 285 -7.32 -20.08 -12.93
N SER A 286 -8.44 -19.40 -12.95
CA SER A 286 -8.55 -18.01 -13.40
C SER A 286 -7.50 -17.12 -12.68
N LYS A 287 -6.86 -16.22 -13.41
CA LYS A 287 -5.90 -15.26 -12.88
C LYS A 287 -6.49 -14.43 -11.74
N ARG A 288 -7.78 -14.08 -11.85
CA ARG A 288 -8.55 -13.40 -10.80
C ARG A 288 -8.59 -14.21 -9.50
N VAL A 289 -8.94 -15.48 -9.57
CA VAL A 289 -9.01 -16.36 -8.37
C VAL A 289 -7.65 -16.49 -7.69
N LYS A 290 -6.57 -16.62 -8.47
CA LYS A 290 -5.19 -16.66 -7.94
C LYS A 290 -4.84 -15.37 -7.21
N PHE A 291 -5.14 -14.22 -7.81
CA PHE A 291 -4.84 -12.93 -7.21
C PHE A 291 -5.66 -12.70 -5.94
N GLN A 292 -6.96 -13.01 -5.95
CA GLN A 292 -7.82 -12.92 -4.76
C GLN A 292 -7.34 -13.83 -3.64
N SER A 293 -6.91 -15.06 -3.97
CA SER A 293 -6.30 -15.95 -2.96
C SER A 293 -5.02 -15.37 -2.39
N SER A 294 -4.16 -14.78 -3.22
CA SER A 294 -2.95 -14.09 -2.76
C SER A 294 -3.28 -12.89 -1.89
N ALA A 295 -4.28 -12.09 -2.25
CA ALA A 295 -4.72 -10.93 -1.47
C ALA A 295 -5.29 -11.37 -0.11
N ARG A 296 -6.11 -12.43 -0.05
CA ARG A 296 -6.61 -12.99 1.22
C ARG A 296 -5.48 -13.43 2.14
N VAL A 297 -4.52 -14.18 1.62
CA VAL A 297 -3.36 -14.62 2.40
C VAL A 297 -2.55 -13.42 2.89
N ALA A 298 -2.31 -12.43 2.03
CA ALA A 298 -1.60 -11.20 2.42
C ALA A 298 -2.33 -10.44 3.52
N MET A 299 -3.65 -10.22 3.39
CA MET A 299 -4.47 -9.54 4.41
C MET A 299 -4.50 -10.31 5.73
N ALA A 300 -4.61 -11.66 5.69
CA ALA A 300 -4.57 -12.48 6.88
C ALA A 300 -3.21 -12.39 7.60
N LEU A 301 -2.10 -12.42 6.85
CA LEU A 301 -0.76 -12.25 7.42
C LEU A 301 -0.57 -10.85 8.04
N CYS A 302 -1.00 -9.79 7.34
CA CYS A 302 -0.95 -8.44 7.88
C CYS A 302 -1.81 -8.33 9.15
N THR A 303 -3.00 -8.91 9.16
CA THR A 303 -3.88 -8.93 10.34
C THR A 303 -3.21 -9.61 11.52
N LEU A 304 -2.58 -10.77 11.30
CA LEU A 304 -1.87 -11.48 12.36
C LEU A 304 -0.72 -10.63 12.93
N ILE A 305 0.09 -10.02 12.08
CA ILE A 305 1.21 -9.16 12.47
C ILE A 305 0.71 -7.92 13.23
N TYR A 306 -0.35 -7.29 12.74
CA TYR A 306 -0.92 -6.09 13.34
C TYR A 306 -1.64 -6.37 14.66
N CYS A 307 -2.34 -7.49 14.78
CA CYS A 307 -2.90 -7.93 16.04
C CYS A 307 -1.79 -8.22 17.07
N ALA A 308 -0.70 -8.88 16.65
CA ALA A 308 0.46 -9.10 17.50
C ALA A 308 1.08 -7.77 17.97
N MET A 309 1.34 -6.86 17.02
CA MET A 309 1.90 -5.54 17.29
C MET A 309 1.02 -4.71 18.25
N ALA A 310 -0.28 -4.64 17.93
CA ALA A 310 -1.25 -3.87 18.68
C ALA A 310 -1.45 -4.43 20.09
N ALA A 311 -1.66 -5.75 20.23
CA ALA A 311 -1.84 -6.41 21.51
C ALA A 311 -0.56 -6.38 22.36
N GLY A 312 0.62 -6.61 21.76
CA GLY A 312 1.90 -6.54 22.46
C GLY A 312 2.20 -5.15 23.01
N GLY A 313 2.05 -4.12 22.15
CA GLY A 313 2.26 -2.73 22.59
C GLY A 313 1.21 -2.26 23.61
N PHE A 314 -0.04 -2.67 23.43
CA PHE A 314 -1.09 -2.36 24.41
C PHE A 314 -0.90 -3.10 25.74
N ALA A 315 -0.46 -4.35 25.74
CA ALA A 315 -0.12 -5.08 26.96
C ALA A 315 1.08 -4.46 27.69
N ALA A 316 2.05 -3.90 26.95
CA ALA A 316 3.23 -3.26 27.53
C ALA A 316 2.91 -1.90 28.16
N PHE A 317 2.07 -1.08 27.52
CA PHE A 317 1.88 0.33 27.88
C PHE A 317 0.44 0.72 28.25
N GLY A 318 -0.53 -0.14 27.96
CA GLY A 318 -1.94 0.11 28.30
C GLY A 318 -2.45 1.42 27.68
N GLN A 319 -3.05 2.27 28.53
CA GLN A 319 -3.58 3.58 28.14
C GLN A 319 -2.51 4.64 27.85
N ALA A 320 -1.26 4.40 28.24
CA ALA A 320 -0.15 5.30 27.96
C ALA A 320 0.46 5.04 26.55
N ALA A 321 -0.08 4.10 25.76
CA ALA A 321 0.38 3.85 24.40
C ALA A 321 0.18 5.08 23.52
N ARG A 322 1.27 5.59 22.94
CA ARG A 322 1.29 6.76 22.06
C ARG A 322 1.12 6.36 20.60
N PRO A 323 0.69 7.29 19.72
CA PRO A 323 0.64 7.05 18.26
C PRO A 323 2.00 6.72 17.65
N ASP A 324 3.08 7.26 18.18
CA ASP A 324 4.43 6.72 17.98
C ASP A 324 4.79 5.82 19.16
N LEU A 325 4.63 4.50 18.95
CA LEU A 325 4.96 3.53 20.00
C LEU A 325 6.44 3.58 20.43
N LEU A 326 7.34 4.03 19.56
CA LEU A 326 8.77 4.11 19.83
C LEU A 326 9.10 5.17 20.91
N GLU A 327 8.26 6.18 21.07
CA GLU A 327 8.38 7.12 22.18
C GLU A 327 8.08 6.50 23.54
N ASN A 328 7.30 5.41 23.58
CA ASN A 328 7.03 4.69 24.83
C ASN A 328 8.22 3.86 25.29
N PHE A 329 9.10 3.42 24.40
CA PHE A 329 10.32 2.70 24.75
C PHE A 329 11.43 3.67 25.14
N GLN A 330 11.47 4.06 26.43
CA GLN A 330 12.52 4.92 27.00
C GLN A 330 13.53 4.09 27.77
N ALA A 331 14.80 4.53 27.81
CA ALA A 331 15.82 3.90 28.64
C ALA A 331 15.45 4.02 30.14
N GLY A 332 15.77 2.99 30.91
CA GLY A 332 15.33 2.88 32.30
C GLY A 332 13.90 2.39 32.47
N SER A 333 13.16 2.12 31.41
CA SER A 333 11.82 1.52 31.48
C SER A 333 11.94 0.05 31.91
N PRO A 334 11.10 -0.44 32.85
CA PRO A 334 11.11 -1.85 33.26
C PRO A 334 10.63 -2.82 32.17
N VAL A 335 10.19 -2.31 31.03
CA VAL A 335 9.58 -3.09 29.96
C VAL A 335 10.60 -3.88 29.15
N LEU A 336 11.72 -3.23 28.79
CA LEU A 336 12.83 -3.85 28.04
C LEU A 336 14.19 -3.44 28.62
N PRO A 337 15.22 -4.29 28.51
CA PRO A 337 16.59 -3.88 28.79
C PRO A 337 17.03 -2.71 27.88
N ASP A 338 17.78 -1.75 28.43
CA ASP A 338 18.18 -0.53 27.72
C ASP A 338 18.86 -0.81 26.39
N VAL A 339 19.74 -1.82 26.33
CA VAL A 339 20.40 -2.23 25.08
C VAL A 339 19.39 -2.61 23.98
N LEU A 340 18.32 -3.33 24.36
CA LEU A 340 17.29 -3.73 23.37
C LEU A 340 16.45 -2.52 22.92
N VAL A 341 16.21 -1.55 23.81
CA VAL A 341 15.53 -0.30 23.46
C VAL A 341 16.33 0.46 22.42
N HIS A 342 17.64 0.64 22.62
CA HIS A 342 18.52 1.32 21.65
C HIS A 342 18.57 0.58 20.31
N VAL A 343 18.77 -0.74 20.35
CA VAL A 343 18.79 -1.55 19.13
C VAL A 343 17.49 -1.42 18.34
N LEU A 344 16.34 -1.48 19.03
CA LEU A 344 15.02 -1.35 18.43
C LEU A 344 14.82 0.01 17.77
N ARG A 345 15.16 1.10 18.44
CA ARG A 345 15.01 2.47 17.94
C ARG A 345 15.92 2.73 16.75
N ILE A 346 17.20 2.36 16.85
CA ILE A 346 18.18 2.50 15.75
C ILE A 346 17.74 1.67 14.54
N ALA A 347 17.33 0.40 14.75
CA ALA A 347 16.87 -0.45 13.68
C ALA A 347 15.67 0.17 12.95
N PHE A 348 14.71 0.76 13.69
CA PHE A 348 13.54 1.37 13.08
C PHE A 348 13.87 2.67 12.34
N VAL A 349 14.76 3.51 12.87
CA VAL A 349 15.30 4.68 12.14
C VAL A 349 15.94 4.24 10.83
N LEU A 350 16.74 3.16 10.84
CA LEU A 350 17.34 2.60 9.63
C LEU A 350 16.27 2.11 8.63
N VAL A 351 15.21 1.46 9.10
CA VAL A 351 14.06 1.08 8.25
C VAL A 351 13.46 2.30 7.56
N MET A 352 13.18 3.38 8.31
CA MET A 352 12.59 4.59 7.75
C MET A 352 13.51 5.25 6.73
N VAL A 353 14.79 5.42 7.06
CA VAL A 353 15.80 6.05 6.19
C VAL A 353 16.01 5.25 4.89
N THR A 354 15.99 3.90 4.96
CA THR A 354 16.19 3.05 3.78
C THR A 354 14.92 2.87 2.94
N THR A 355 13.74 2.98 3.53
CA THR A 355 12.47 2.85 2.81
C THR A 355 12.05 4.18 2.15
N PHE A 356 12.39 5.31 2.75
CA PHE A 356 12.07 6.65 2.24
C PHE A 356 12.45 6.85 0.76
N PRO A 357 13.67 6.51 0.29
CA PRO A 357 14.04 6.68 -1.12
C PRO A 357 13.18 5.90 -2.09
N SER A 358 12.69 4.71 -1.70
CA SER A 358 11.83 3.88 -2.55
C SER A 358 10.47 4.54 -2.78
N ILE A 359 9.90 5.16 -1.75
CA ILE A 359 8.62 5.88 -1.85
C ILE A 359 8.81 7.20 -2.60
N SER A 360 9.86 7.95 -2.26
CA SER A 360 10.17 9.23 -2.92
C SER A 360 10.49 9.09 -4.40
N PHE A 361 11.06 7.94 -4.83
CA PHE A 361 11.30 7.64 -6.23
C PHE A 361 9.99 7.57 -7.03
N GLY A 362 8.99 6.82 -6.54
CA GLY A 362 7.67 6.73 -7.17
C GLY A 362 6.92 8.07 -7.17
N LEU A 363 7.02 8.80 -6.07
CA LEU A 363 6.43 10.13 -5.91
C LEU A 363 7.03 11.14 -6.89
N ARG A 364 8.37 11.19 -6.99
CA ARG A 364 9.09 12.04 -7.94
C ARG A 364 8.67 11.71 -9.39
N GLY A 365 8.63 10.43 -9.76
CA GLY A 365 8.19 10.01 -11.10
C GLY A 365 6.78 10.48 -11.42
N SER A 366 5.86 10.39 -10.47
CA SER A 366 4.48 10.86 -10.63
C SER A 366 4.41 12.38 -10.79
N LEU A 367 5.18 13.13 -10.00
CA LEU A 367 5.26 14.59 -10.11
C LEU A 367 5.90 15.04 -11.42
N HIS A 368 6.98 14.37 -11.84
CA HIS A 368 7.65 14.66 -13.10
C HIS A 368 6.71 14.47 -14.30
N THR A 369 6.03 13.32 -14.36
CA THR A 369 5.05 13.04 -15.43
C THR A 369 3.91 14.07 -15.45
N LEU A 370 3.45 14.50 -14.29
CA LEU A 370 2.41 15.53 -14.19
C LEU A 370 2.88 16.90 -14.70
N ALA A 371 4.14 17.28 -14.41
CA ALA A 371 4.72 18.57 -14.77
C ALA A 371 5.20 18.61 -16.23
N PHE A 372 5.86 17.56 -16.71
CA PHE A 372 6.60 17.55 -17.97
C PHE A 372 6.05 16.62 -19.05
N ARG A 373 4.90 15.99 -18.86
CA ARG A 373 4.20 15.15 -19.84
C ARG A 373 5.09 14.09 -20.48
N ASP A 374 5.51 13.09 -19.72
CA ASP A 374 6.25 11.88 -20.18
C ASP A 374 7.68 12.13 -20.73
N ALA A 375 8.26 13.28 -20.54
CA ALA A 375 9.68 13.49 -20.79
C ALA A 375 10.52 12.70 -19.76
N THR A 376 11.62 12.07 -20.20
CA THR A 376 12.56 11.44 -19.27
C THR A 376 13.35 12.52 -18.50
N ALA A 377 13.32 12.44 -17.17
CA ALA A 377 14.03 13.40 -16.33
C ALA A 377 15.54 13.37 -16.56
N THR A 378 16.14 14.52 -16.84
CA THR A 378 17.60 14.65 -16.91
C THR A 378 18.22 14.57 -15.51
N ALA A 379 19.52 14.28 -15.42
CA ALA A 379 20.20 14.18 -14.13
C ALA A 379 20.01 15.43 -13.24
N PRO A 380 20.21 16.67 -13.73
CA PRO A 380 19.99 17.86 -12.90
C PRO A 380 18.52 18.05 -12.48
N GLN A 381 17.57 17.69 -13.32
CA GLN A 381 16.14 17.71 -12.97
C GLN A 381 15.84 16.74 -11.83
N ARG A 382 16.34 15.49 -11.90
CA ARG A 382 16.18 14.49 -10.85
C ARG A 382 16.71 14.99 -9.50
N TRP A 383 17.90 15.64 -9.50
CA TRP A 383 18.46 16.21 -8.30
C TRP A 383 17.61 17.37 -7.76
N ALA A 384 17.21 18.30 -8.62
CA ALA A 384 16.38 19.44 -8.23
C ALA A 384 15.03 19.01 -7.65
N GLU A 385 14.34 18.07 -8.30
CA GLU A 385 13.09 17.52 -7.84
C GLU A 385 13.26 16.79 -6.49
N SER A 386 14.33 16.00 -6.32
CA SER A 386 14.59 15.29 -5.06
C SER A 386 14.90 16.26 -3.93
N VAL A 387 15.70 17.30 -4.16
CA VAL A 387 15.97 18.35 -3.16
C VAL A 387 14.68 19.05 -2.76
N LEU A 388 13.87 19.47 -3.74
CA LEU A 388 12.60 20.16 -3.47
C LEU A 388 11.64 19.29 -2.66
N LEU A 389 11.50 18.03 -3.06
CA LEU A 389 10.60 17.07 -2.42
C LEU A 389 11.03 16.78 -0.98
N VAL A 390 12.33 16.50 -0.76
CA VAL A 390 12.86 16.20 0.57
C VAL A 390 12.82 17.46 1.45
N ALA A 391 13.21 18.62 0.94
CA ALA A 391 13.18 19.88 1.70
C ALA A 391 11.76 20.24 2.14
N ALA A 392 10.77 20.13 1.25
CA ALA A 392 9.38 20.38 1.58
C ALA A 392 8.86 19.35 2.62
N ALA A 393 9.26 18.07 2.52
CA ALA A 393 8.88 17.05 3.51
C ALA A 393 9.52 17.30 4.88
N VAL A 394 10.78 17.75 4.93
CA VAL A 394 11.46 18.16 6.17
C VAL A 394 10.74 19.36 6.81
N VAL A 395 10.41 20.38 6.05
CA VAL A 395 9.66 21.56 6.56
C VAL A 395 8.33 21.10 7.16
N LEU A 396 7.60 20.24 6.46
CA LEU A 396 6.31 19.75 6.95
C LEU A 396 6.47 18.88 8.21
N ALA A 397 7.50 18.02 8.28
CA ALA A 397 7.80 17.21 9.46
C ALA A 397 8.26 18.02 10.68
N VAL A 398 8.76 19.24 10.47
CA VAL A 398 9.07 20.16 11.56
C VAL A 398 7.83 20.92 12.05
N ILE A 399 6.89 21.24 11.14
CA ILE A 399 5.66 21.95 11.49
C ILE A 399 4.63 21.00 12.13
N VAL A 400 4.56 19.75 11.65
CA VAL A 400 3.59 18.76 12.12
C VAL A 400 4.29 17.77 13.04
N ASP A 401 4.14 17.96 14.36
CA ASP A 401 4.81 17.12 15.37
C ASP A 401 4.02 15.87 15.74
N ASP A 402 2.74 15.79 15.38
CA ASP A 402 1.85 14.68 15.76
C ASP A 402 1.73 13.64 14.65
N LEU A 403 2.39 12.50 14.85
CA LEU A 403 2.35 11.36 13.92
C LEU A 403 0.92 10.77 13.82
N GLY A 404 0.16 10.76 14.90
CA GLY A 404 -1.22 10.27 14.92
C GLY A 404 -2.13 11.12 14.04
N LEU A 405 -1.95 12.44 14.07
CA LEU A 405 -2.66 13.37 13.20
C LEU A 405 -2.36 13.12 11.72
N VAL A 406 -1.08 12.87 11.37
CA VAL A 406 -0.70 12.54 9.99
C VAL A 406 -1.42 11.27 9.54
N PHE A 407 -1.42 10.21 10.34
CA PHE A 407 -2.10 8.95 9.99
C PHE A 407 -3.61 9.12 9.89
N GLN A 408 -4.22 9.89 10.80
CA GLN A 408 -5.65 10.18 10.77
C GLN A 408 -6.03 10.97 9.52
N LEU A 409 -5.29 12.02 9.16
CA LEU A 409 -5.54 12.81 7.95
C LEU A 409 -5.31 11.98 6.68
N MET A 410 -4.22 11.25 6.59
CA MET A 410 -3.92 10.42 5.43
C MET A 410 -4.94 9.29 5.27
N GLY A 411 -5.32 8.64 6.36
CA GLY A 411 -6.32 7.57 6.33
C GLY A 411 -7.72 8.06 5.98
N SER A 412 -8.15 9.19 6.53
CA SER A 412 -9.49 9.75 6.28
C SER A 412 -9.63 10.38 4.90
N THR A 413 -8.58 10.95 4.33
CA THR A 413 -8.62 11.61 3.01
C THR A 413 -8.16 10.66 1.90
N CYS A 414 -6.85 10.57 1.69
CA CYS A 414 -6.27 9.78 0.60
C CYS A 414 -6.53 8.27 0.78
N GLY A 415 -6.45 7.77 2.02
CA GLY A 415 -6.70 6.37 2.33
C GLY A 415 -8.13 5.96 2.02
N ALA A 416 -9.12 6.70 2.50
CA ALA A 416 -10.53 6.44 2.20
C ALA A 416 -10.82 6.51 0.69
N LEU A 417 -10.23 7.49 0.00
CA LEU A 417 -10.39 7.65 -1.44
C LEU A 417 -9.79 6.47 -2.22
N ILE A 418 -8.55 6.09 -1.92
CA ILE A 418 -7.82 5.04 -2.64
C ILE A 418 -8.31 3.64 -2.26
N MET A 419 -8.59 3.40 -0.97
CA MET A 419 -8.96 2.07 -0.49
C MET A 419 -10.44 1.74 -0.77
N PHE A 420 -11.36 2.71 -0.69
CA PHE A 420 -12.80 2.44 -0.72
C PHE A 420 -13.52 3.13 -1.87
N ILE A 421 -13.40 4.46 -1.99
CA ILE A 421 -14.22 5.26 -2.91
C ILE A 421 -13.88 4.94 -4.38
N LEU A 422 -12.62 5.02 -4.75
CA LEU A 422 -12.20 4.82 -6.14
C LEU A 422 -12.41 3.39 -6.63
N PRO A 423 -12.09 2.30 -5.89
CA PRO A 423 -12.36 0.94 -6.34
C PRO A 423 -13.85 0.69 -6.56
N ALA A 424 -14.69 1.16 -5.64
CA ALA A 424 -16.14 1.03 -5.76
C ALA A 424 -16.68 1.82 -6.95
N ALA A 425 -16.27 3.09 -7.12
CA ALA A 425 -16.70 3.94 -8.21
C ALA A 425 -16.26 3.41 -9.59
N THR A 426 -15.00 2.96 -9.71
CA THR A 426 -14.47 2.37 -10.96
C THR A 426 -15.23 1.10 -11.33
N TYR A 427 -15.47 0.20 -10.36
CA TYR A 427 -16.24 -1.03 -10.56
C TYR A 427 -17.66 -0.72 -11.00
N LEU A 428 -18.40 0.14 -10.28
CA LEU A 428 -19.79 0.51 -10.61
C LEU A 428 -19.89 1.11 -12.03
N ARG A 429 -18.91 1.93 -12.41
CA ARG A 429 -18.85 2.52 -13.74
C ARG A 429 -18.58 1.47 -14.83
N CYS A 430 -17.69 0.52 -14.57
CA CYS A 430 -17.46 -0.63 -15.46
C CYS A 430 -18.75 -1.45 -15.64
N LYS A 431 -19.43 -1.77 -14.55
CA LYS A 431 -20.70 -2.53 -14.57
C LYS A 431 -21.79 -1.80 -15.36
N GLN A 432 -21.96 -0.50 -15.14
CA GLN A 432 -22.94 0.30 -15.90
C GLN A 432 -22.66 0.32 -17.41
N ARG A 433 -21.37 0.44 -17.82
CA ARG A 433 -20.99 0.42 -19.23
C ARG A 433 -21.22 -0.95 -19.86
N ALA A 434 -20.87 -2.03 -19.13
CA ALA A 434 -21.10 -3.38 -19.61
C ALA A 434 -22.58 -3.71 -19.79
N ILE A 435 -23.44 -3.29 -18.87
CA ILE A 435 -24.89 -3.44 -19.00
C ILE A 435 -25.41 -2.67 -20.22
N LYS A 436 -24.96 -1.43 -20.44
CA LYS A 436 -25.35 -0.63 -21.61
C LYS A 436 -24.98 -1.31 -22.92
N VAL A 437 -23.77 -1.85 -23.03
CA VAL A 437 -23.33 -2.59 -24.21
C VAL A 437 -24.19 -3.83 -24.43
N ALA A 438 -24.48 -4.59 -23.38
CA ALA A 438 -25.31 -5.78 -23.45
C ALA A 438 -26.78 -5.49 -23.84
N THR A 439 -27.30 -4.31 -23.47
CA THR A 439 -28.70 -3.91 -23.80
C THR A 439 -28.79 -3.22 -25.18
N SER A 440 -27.73 -2.60 -25.68
CA SER A 440 -27.74 -1.95 -27.01
C SER A 440 -27.57 -2.96 -28.16
N ASP A 441 -26.87 -4.07 -27.94
CA ASP A 441 -26.69 -5.17 -28.89
C ASP A 441 -27.76 -6.25 -28.71
N VAL A 442 -29.05 -5.91 -28.93
CA VAL A 442 -30.17 -6.87 -28.84
C VAL A 442 -30.07 -7.99 -29.88
N SER A 443 -29.21 -7.89 -30.89
CA SER A 443 -28.87 -8.95 -31.83
C SER A 443 -27.73 -9.88 -31.35
N ALA A 444 -27.51 -9.91 -30.05
CA ALA A 444 -26.73 -10.90 -29.28
C ALA A 444 -25.42 -11.37 -29.93
N SER A 445 -24.39 -10.60 -29.78
CA SER A 445 -23.06 -11.18 -29.83
C SER A 445 -22.88 -12.09 -28.58
N PRO A 446 -22.39 -13.35 -28.78
CA PRO A 446 -22.06 -14.24 -27.64
C PRO A 446 -21.09 -13.62 -26.63
N SER A 447 -20.43 -12.55 -27.01
CA SER A 447 -19.51 -11.74 -26.20
C SER A 447 -20.21 -10.94 -25.09
N ALA A 448 -21.42 -10.42 -25.32
CA ALA A 448 -22.14 -9.62 -24.33
C ALA A 448 -22.69 -10.49 -23.17
N SER A 449 -23.18 -11.70 -23.49
CA SER A 449 -23.61 -12.65 -22.47
C SER A 449 -22.46 -13.21 -21.64
N LYS A 450 -21.28 -13.42 -22.26
CA LYS A 450 -20.06 -13.81 -21.54
C LYS A 450 -19.53 -12.67 -20.66
N LEU A 451 -19.66 -11.42 -21.10
CA LEU A 451 -19.28 -10.27 -20.30
C LEU A 451 -20.14 -10.13 -19.04
N LEU A 452 -21.45 -10.31 -19.17
CA LEU A 452 -22.37 -10.37 -18.03
C LEU A 452 -22.04 -11.55 -17.13
N GLN A 453 -21.71 -12.72 -17.70
CA GLN A 453 -21.21 -13.86 -16.90
C GLN A 453 -19.91 -13.58 -16.16
N VAL A 454 -18.98 -12.80 -16.73
CA VAL A 454 -17.75 -12.35 -16.05
C VAL A 454 -18.09 -11.40 -14.90
N LEU A 455 -19.14 -10.61 -15.04
CA LEU A 455 -19.62 -9.69 -14.01
C LEU A 455 -20.52 -10.37 -12.97
N ASP A 456 -21.31 -11.36 -13.36
CA ASP A 456 -22.27 -12.08 -12.50
C ASP A 456 -21.77 -13.49 -12.08
N GLY A 457 -20.82 -14.05 -12.81
CA GLY A 457 -20.34 -15.42 -12.63
C GLY A 457 -19.26 -15.58 -11.58
N GLU A 458 -19.59 -16.27 -10.55
CA GLU A 458 -18.89 -16.82 -9.40
C GLU A 458 -19.06 -16.07 -8.08
N ARG A 459 -20.17 -16.38 -7.38
CA ARG A 459 -20.39 -16.18 -5.93
C ARG A 459 -20.47 -14.73 -5.39
N PHE A 460 -20.51 -13.73 -6.23
CA PHE A 460 -20.67 -12.33 -5.84
C PHE A 460 -22.02 -11.78 -6.29
N GLY A 461 -23.10 -12.51 -6.00
CA GLY A 461 -24.46 -12.20 -6.44
C GLY A 461 -24.96 -10.76 -6.13
N ASP A 462 -24.32 -10.08 -5.21
CA ASP A 462 -24.65 -8.71 -4.78
C ASP A 462 -23.45 -7.74 -4.80
N ASP A 463 -22.50 -7.94 -5.70
CA ASP A 463 -21.29 -7.08 -5.78
C ASP A 463 -21.60 -5.59 -5.93
N ALA A 464 -22.72 -5.25 -6.57
CA ALA A 464 -23.14 -3.86 -6.67
C ALA A 464 -23.59 -3.29 -5.31
N LEU A 465 -24.34 -4.06 -4.52
CA LEU A 465 -24.72 -3.66 -3.15
C LEU A 465 -23.48 -3.52 -2.27
N VAL A 466 -22.57 -4.48 -2.35
CA VAL A 466 -21.28 -4.44 -1.64
C VAL A 466 -20.47 -3.22 -2.08
N ALA A 467 -20.40 -2.91 -3.39
CA ALA A 467 -19.71 -1.74 -3.90
C ALA A 467 -20.36 -0.42 -3.42
N TRP A 468 -21.69 -0.34 -3.37
CA TRP A 468 -22.39 0.81 -2.81
C TRP A 468 -22.16 0.97 -1.31
N ALA A 469 -22.18 -0.12 -0.55
CA ALA A 469 -21.89 -0.12 0.89
C ALA A 469 -20.45 0.34 1.17
N ILE A 470 -19.49 -0.15 0.40
CA ILE A 470 -18.08 0.25 0.49
C ILE A 470 -17.92 1.73 0.14
N LEU A 471 -18.60 2.21 -0.92
CA LEU A 471 -18.58 3.61 -1.32
C LEU A 471 -19.13 4.51 -0.20
N ALA A 472 -20.27 4.15 0.37
CA ALA A 472 -20.88 4.88 1.48
C ALA A 472 -19.97 4.91 2.71
N PHE A 473 -19.36 3.77 3.07
CA PHE A 473 -18.39 3.69 4.17
C PHE A 473 -17.17 4.59 3.91
N GLY A 474 -16.59 4.55 2.72
CA GLY A 474 -15.46 5.41 2.35
C GLY A 474 -15.81 6.90 2.39
N CYS A 475 -16.97 7.30 1.90
CA CYS A 475 -17.45 8.67 1.99
C CYS A 475 -17.68 9.10 3.45
N TRP A 476 -18.26 8.23 4.27
CA TRP A 476 -18.43 8.48 5.70
C TRP A 476 -17.09 8.69 6.40
N VAL A 477 -16.09 7.81 6.19
CA VAL A 477 -14.74 7.96 6.74
C VAL A 477 -14.12 9.28 6.30
N ALA A 478 -14.23 9.64 5.01
CA ALA A 478 -13.63 10.86 4.47
C ALA A 478 -14.25 12.13 5.05
N VAL A 479 -15.59 12.26 4.97
CA VAL A 479 -16.29 13.50 5.33
C VAL A 479 -16.28 13.72 6.84
N TYR A 480 -16.64 12.69 7.58
CA TYR A 480 -16.82 12.83 9.03
C TYR A 480 -15.50 13.08 9.77
N ASN A 481 -14.44 12.39 9.38
CA ASN A 481 -13.14 12.58 10.03
C ASN A 481 -12.49 13.93 9.71
N VAL A 482 -12.60 14.40 8.47
CA VAL A 482 -12.11 15.73 8.11
C VAL A 482 -12.86 16.81 8.90
N ALA A 483 -14.18 16.65 9.04
CA ALA A 483 -15.01 17.55 9.84
C ALA A 483 -14.62 17.51 11.34
N SER A 484 -14.38 16.32 11.91
CA SER A 484 -13.99 16.17 13.33
C SER A 484 -12.65 16.83 13.62
N VAL A 485 -11.64 16.64 12.74
CA VAL A 485 -10.32 17.30 12.87
C VAL A 485 -10.45 18.82 12.76
N ALA A 486 -11.28 19.32 11.84
CA ALA A 486 -11.51 20.74 11.69
C ALA A 486 -12.17 21.36 12.94
N VAL A 487 -13.18 20.70 13.50
CA VAL A 487 -13.88 21.14 14.72
C VAL A 487 -12.94 21.11 15.94
N ALA A 488 -12.16 20.04 16.10
CA ALA A 488 -11.23 19.91 17.24
C ALA A 488 -10.11 20.98 17.23
N ARG A 489 -9.81 21.59 16.08
CA ARG A 489 -8.82 22.68 15.97
C ARG A 489 -9.41 24.08 16.10
N LEU A 490 -10.72 24.21 16.01
CA LEU A 490 -11.44 25.49 16.19
C LEU A 490 -11.85 25.72 17.65
N GLN A 491 -11.80 24.69 18.49
CA GLN A 491 -11.96 24.73 19.95
C GLN A 491 -10.62 24.88 20.65
#